data_defed16052b7317fa25ca0b9aa70ef04
#
_entry.id   defed16052b7317fa25ca0b9aa70ef04
#
_cell.length_a   1.000
_cell.length_b   1.000
_cell.length_c   1.000
_cell.angle_alpha   90.00
_cell.angle_beta   90.00
_cell.angle_gamma   90.00
#
_symmetry.space_group_name_H-M   'P 1'
#
loop_
_entity.id
_entity.type
_entity.pdbx_description
1 polymer ?
#
loop_
_entity_poly.entity_id
_entity_poly.type
_entity_poly.pdbx_seq_one_letter_code
_entity_poly.pdbx_strand_id
1 'polypeptide(L)'
;MPKLPQISGAELVRLLQSLGYEVIRQRGSHIRLKKITASGEHAITVPAHKDIAKGTLSDVIGRVSLWNNISREELNRRLRQR
;
A
#
# COMPACT_ATOMS: atom_id res chain seq x y z
N MET A 1 14.10 -13.59 -7.54
CA MET A 1 13.05 -12.78 -6.93
C MET A 1 12.66 -11.63 -7.84
N PRO A 2 11.38 -11.45 -8.10
CA PRO A 2 10.99 -10.30 -8.90
C PRO A 2 11.29 -9.01 -8.14
N LYS A 3 11.78 -8.03 -8.85
CA LYS A 3 12.02 -6.71 -8.27
C LYS A 3 10.69 -6.02 -8.02
N LEU A 4 10.62 -5.27 -6.92
CA LEU A 4 9.48 -4.40 -6.68
C LEU A 4 9.44 -3.32 -7.77
N PRO A 5 8.25 -2.99 -8.30
CA PRO A 5 8.14 -1.92 -9.28
C PRO A 5 8.44 -0.57 -8.64
N GLN A 6 8.88 0.37 -9.45
CA GLN A 6 8.99 1.76 -9.04
C GLN A 6 7.61 2.37 -9.08
N ILE A 7 7.13 2.88 -7.95
CA ILE A 7 5.79 3.47 -7.89
C ILE A 7 5.78 4.72 -7.02
N SER A 8 4.78 5.56 -7.29
CA SER A 8 4.52 6.75 -6.50
C SER A 8 3.58 6.45 -5.34
N GLY A 9 3.54 7.37 -4.38
CA GLY A 9 2.57 7.30 -3.29
C GLY A 9 1.14 7.27 -3.81
N ALA A 10 0.83 8.06 -4.85
CA ALA A 10 -0.50 8.09 -5.44
C ALA A 10 -0.89 6.73 -6.03
N GLU A 11 0.05 6.06 -6.68
CA GLU A 11 -0.21 4.73 -7.24
C GLU A 11 -0.45 3.70 -6.14
N LEU A 12 0.34 3.77 -5.06
CA LEU A 12 0.15 2.87 -3.93
C LEU A 12 -1.20 3.12 -3.24
N VAL A 13 -1.58 4.39 -3.09
CA VAL A 13 -2.89 4.74 -2.52
C VAL A 13 -4.01 4.14 -3.36
N ARG A 14 -3.91 4.22 -4.69
CA ARG A 14 -4.92 3.63 -5.58
C ARG A 14 -5.04 2.11 -5.40
N LEU A 15 -3.90 1.43 -5.25
CA LEU A 15 -3.94 0.00 -4.95
C LEU A 15 -4.66 -0.26 -3.64
N LEU A 16 -4.33 0.48 -2.59
CA LEU A 16 -4.94 0.30 -1.28
C LEU A 16 -6.43 0.59 -1.32
N GLN A 17 -6.84 1.64 -2.05
CA GLN A 17 -8.26 1.95 -2.21
C GLN A 17 -9.01 0.82 -2.91
N SER A 18 -8.37 0.18 -3.89
CA SER A 18 -8.98 -0.96 -4.58
C SER A 18 -9.18 -2.17 -3.65
N LEU A 19 -8.43 -2.22 -2.57
CA LEU A 19 -8.54 -3.27 -1.55
C LEU A 19 -9.52 -2.90 -0.43
N GLY A 20 -10.08 -1.69 -0.47
CA GLY A 20 -11.04 -1.25 0.53
C GLY A 20 -10.50 -0.28 1.56
N TYR A 21 -9.26 0.18 1.43
CA TYR A 21 -8.73 1.21 2.31
C TYR A 21 -9.33 2.56 1.95
N GLU A 22 -9.53 3.40 2.96
CA GLU A 22 -10.00 4.77 2.79
C GLU A 22 -8.94 5.74 3.28
N VAL A 23 -8.72 6.82 2.52
CA VAL A 23 -7.87 7.91 2.97
C VAL A 23 -8.62 8.66 4.08
N ILE A 24 -8.05 8.69 5.28
CA ILE A 24 -8.69 9.35 6.43
C ILE A 24 -8.04 10.69 6.75
N ARG A 25 -6.81 10.92 6.27
CA ARG A 25 -6.11 12.16 6.54
C ARG A 25 -4.88 12.26 5.66
N GLN A 26 -4.50 13.49 5.32
CA GLN A 26 -3.22 13.78 4.69
C GLN A 26 -2.59 14.96 5.38
N ARG A 27 -1.34 14.83 5.76
CA ARG A 27 -0.55 15.88 6.40
C ARG A 27 0.79 15.97 5.70
N GLY A 28 1.02 17.08 4.98
CA GLY A 28 2.22 17.21 4.19
C GLY A 28 2.38 16.03 3.26
N SER A 29 3.48 15.30 3.39
CA SER A 29 3.76 14.15 2.54
C SER A 29 3.30 12.82 3.13
N HIS A 30 2.47 12.83 4.18
CA HIS A 30 2.00 11.60 4.83
C HIS A 30 0.50 11.41 4.59
N ILE A 31 0.14 10.33 3.89
CA ILE A 31 -1.25 9.99 3.61
C ILE A 31 -1.64 8.82 4.52
N ARG A 32 -2.64 9.03 5.35
CA ARG A 32 -3.10 8.01 6.28
C ARG A 32 -4.33 7.32 5.73
N LEU A 33 -4.32 5.99 5.70
CA LEU A 33 -5.44 5.18 5.23
C LEU A 33 -5.83 4.17 6.30
N LYS A 34 -7.07 3.72 6.21
CA LYS A 34 -7.62 2.77 7.18
C LYS A 34 -8.56 1.80 6.46
N LYS A 35 -8.59 0.57 6.94
CA LYS A 35 -9.52 -0.46 6.48
C LYS A 35 -9.92 -1.33 7.66
N ILE A 36 -11.19 -1.74 7.69
CA ILE A 36 -11.63 -2.79 8.61
C ILE A 36 -11.47 -4.12 7.88
N THR A 37 -10.56 -4.95 8.39
CA THR A 37 -10.29 -6.27 7.81
C THR A 37 -10.94 -7.35 8.66
N ALA A 38 -10.90 -8.59 8.16
CA ALA A 38 -11.36 -9.74 8.94
C ALA A 38 -10.58 -9.89 10.25
N SER A 39 -9.33 -9.41 10.28
CA SER A 39 -8.48 -9.46 11.48
C SER A 39 -8.58 -8.22 12.36
N GLY A 40 -9.41 -7.25 11.99
CA GLY A 40 -9.58 -6.01 12.72
C GLY A 40 -9.23 -4.78 11.91
N GLU A 41 -9.15 -3.64 12.58
CA GLU A 41 -8.84 -2.38 11.92
C GLU A 41 -7.34 -2.30 11.60
N HIS A 42 -7.02 -1.96 10.36
CA HIS A 42 -5.64 -1.76 9.93
C HIS A 42 -5.48 -0.35 9.39
N ALA A 43 -4.55 0.39 9.96
CA ALA A 43 -4.20 1.73 9.50
C ALA A 43 -2.77 1.73 8.99
N ILE A 44 -2.52 2.48 7.92
CA ILE A 44 -1.21 2.52 7.29
C ILE A 44 -0.94 3.91 6.76
N THR A 45 0.33 4.32 6.76
CA THR A 45 0.76 5.62 6.25
C THR A 45 1.58 5.42 4.98
N VAL A 46 1.23 6.16 3.93
CA VAL A 46 1.92 6.13 2.65
C VAL A 46 2.56 7.49 2.41
N PRO A 47 3.87 7.54 2.11
CA PRO A 47 4.48 8.82 1.75
C PRO A 47 4.01 9.28 0.37
N ALA A 48 3.67 10.56 0.24
CA ALA A 48 3.20 11.14 -1.02
C ALA A 48 4.37 11.54 -1.92
N HIS A 49 5.32 10.63 -2.11
CA HIS A 49 6.50 10.86 -2.93
C HIS A 49 6.27 10.34 -4.35
N LYS A 50 6.94 10.94 -5.32
CA LYS A 50 6.90 10.45 -6.70
C LYS A 50 7.47 9.05 -6.82
N ASP A 51 8.45 8.76 -5.97
CA ASP A 51 9.20 7.51 -5.97
C ASP A 51 9.28 7.02 -4.54
N ILE A 52 8.54 5.99 -4.21
CA ILE A 52 8.60 5.40 -2.87
C ILE A 52 9.86 4.55 -2.77
N ALA A 53 10.64 4.75 -1.71
CA ALA A 53 11.82 3.94 -1.46
C ALA A 53 11.44 2.46 -1.37
N LYS A 54 12.28 1.60 -1.94
CA LYS A 54 12.00 0.15 -2.01
C LYS A 54 11.75 -0.46 -0.64
N GLY A 55 12.49 -0.05 0.37
CA GLY A 55 12.30 -0.54 1.74
C GLY A 55 10.93 -0.17 2.29
N THR A 56 10.50 1.06 2.07
CA THR A 56 9.18 1.53 2.49
C THR A 56 8.08 0.78 1.75
N LEU A 57 8.24 0.62 0.44
CA LEU A 57 7.26 -0.12 -0.37
C LEU A 57 7.15 -1.57 0.08
N SER A 58 8.28 -2.21 0.31
CA SER A 58 8.30 -3.61 0.77
C SER A 58 7.62 -3.76 2.13
N ASP A 59 7.85 -2.80 3.04
CA ASP A 59 7.20 -2.81 4.34
C ASP A 59 5.68 -2.68 4.22
N VAL A 60 5.22 -1.72 3.41
CA VAL A 60 3.79 -1.53 3.20
C VAL A 60 3.16 -2.78 2.59
N ILE A 61 3.77 -3.32 1.54
CA ILE A 61 3.27 -4.52 0.88
C ILE A 61 3.20 -5.70 1.86
N GLY A 62 4.22 -5.86 2.70
CA GLY A 62 4.24 -6.93 3.70
C GLY A 62 3.12 -6.82 4.70
N ARG A 63 2.85 -5.61 5.19
CA ARG A 63 1.76 -5.38 6.15
C ARG A 63 0.39 -5.58 5.50
N VAL A 64 0.21 -5.07 4.29
CA VAL A 64 -1.04 -5.24 3.55
C VAL A 64 -1.29 -6.71 3.24
N SER A 65 -0.25 -7.45 2.85
CA SER A 65 -0.31 -8.89 2.61
C SER A 65 -0.82 -9.63 3.84
N LEU A 66 -0.22 -9.33 4.99
CA LEU A 66 -0.56 -9.99 6.24
C LEU A 66 -2.00 -9.69 6.68
N TRP A 67 -2.39 -8.42 6.67
CA TRP A 67 -3.70 -8.00 7.16
C TRP A 67 -4.85 -8.41 6.25
N ASN A 68 -4.60 -8.55 4.95
CA ASN A 68 -5.63 -8.84 3.97
C ASN A 68 -5.62 -10.28 3.48
N ASN A 69 -4.66 -11.07 3.94
CA ASN A 69 -4.49 -12.45 3.50
C ASN A 69 -4.36 -12.55 1.98
N ILE A 70 -3.58 -11.65 1.41
CA ILE A 70 -3.27 -11.62 -0.03
C ILE A 70 -1.76 -11.79 -0.16
N SER A 71 -1.31 -12.64 -1.07
CA SER A 71 0.13 -12.86 -1.24
C SER A 71 0.85 -11.61 -1.73
N ARG A 72 2.12 -11.46 -1.34
CA ARG A 72 2.95 -10.37 -1.84
C ARG A 72 3.06 -10.41 -3.36
N GLU A 73 3.12 -11.62 -3.93
CA GLU A 73 3.20 -11.80 -5.38
C GLU A 73 1.97 -11.21 -6.07
N GLU A 74 0.79 -11.47 -5.52
CA GLU A 74 -0.45 -10.91 -6.07
C GLU A 74 -0.46 -9.39 -5.98
N LEU A 75 -0.04 -8.84 -4.84
CA LEU A 75 0.02 -7.39 -4.67
C LEU A 75 1.03 -6.76 -5.65
N ASN A 76 2.19 -7.37 -5.81
CA ASN A 76 3.19 -6.89 -6.76
C ASN A 76 2.66 -6.96 -8.19
N ARG A 77 1.93 -8.01 -8.52
CA ARG A 77 1.31 -8.13 -9.84
C ARG A 77 0.33 -7.00 -10.10
N ARG A 78 -0.50 -6.66 -9.13
CA ARG A 78 -1.45 -5.57 -9.24
C ARG A 78 -0.76 -4.23 -9.41
N LEU A 79 0.35 -4.02 -8.71
CA LEU A 79 1.15 -2.80 -8.87
C LEU A 79 1.70 -2.65 -10.28
N ARG A 80 2.14 -3.76 -10.88
CA ARG A 80 2.68 -3.73 -12.25
C ARG A 80 1.61 -3.54 -13.30
N GLN A 81 0.36 -3.83 -12.98
CA GLN A 81 -0.76 -3.72 -13.91
C GLN A 81 -1.56 -2.42 -13.76
N ARG A 82 -1.08 -1.51 -12.94
CA ARG A 82 -1.78 -0.24 -12.68
C ARG A 82 -1.90 0.65 -13.90
#